data_64e54fcaac1acace97bd355bb55a10fa
#
_entry.id   64e54fcaac1acace97bd355bb55a10fa
#
_cell.length_a   1.000
_cell.length_b   1.000
_cell.length_c   1.000
_cell.angle_alpha   90.00
_cell.angle_beta   90.00
_cell.angle_gamma   90.00
#
_symmetry.space_group_name_H-M   'P 1'
#
loop_
_entity.id
_entity.type
_entity.pdbx_description
1 polymer ?
#
loop_
_entity_poly.entity_id
_entity_poly.type
_entity_poly.pdbx_seq_one_letter_code
_entity_poly.pdbx_strand_id
1 'polypeptide(L)'
;MPKEVHYSDYLQLDKILHAQTLESDLQGAHAHDEMLFVIIHQAYELWFKQILFEIDSVARIMSQQVINDNSPDLQTIVHRLSRIETILKVAVHQIDIMETMTPMDFLDFRDFLRPASGFQSWQFKIVEAKLGLQFPERFGQEYYISQLRQEHITLIKSVENQPSLLDLVNEWLERMPFFGQAENWANYQSLFPAAADRHPFWNDYATVYANSLVEGEKANFSHFEKMFFESEKSPGRRLSACACRSALFIMLYRGYPMLQLPFQLLNNLLEIDEQLSTWRYRHMNMVTRMIGIRTGTGGSSGRDYLKGALDKHYIFREIAALSSYLIERRRLPHLSRELEESLGF
;
A
#
# COMPACT_ATOMS: atom_id res chain seq x y z
N MET A 1 32.33 0.84 31.58
CA MET A 1 31.14 1.65 31.87
C MET A 1 30.41 1.88 30.54
N PRO A 2 29.09 1.81 30.46
CA PRO A 2 28.40 2.19 29.25
C PRO A 2 28.72 3.67 28.93
N LYS A 3 28.96 3.97 27.65
CA LYS A 3 29.22 5.34 27.19
C LYS A 3 27.98 6.18 27.48
N GLU A 4 28.11 7.31 28.17
CA GLU A 4 27.03 8.27 28.33
C GLU A 4 26.60 8.77 26.92
N VAL A 5 25.31 8.73 26.65
CA VAL A 5 24.75 9.14 25.36
C VAL A 5 24.16 10.53 25.53
N HIS A 6 24.73 11.50 24.87
CA HIS A 6 24.17 12.85 24.82
C HIS A 6 23.15 12.97 23.68
N TYR A 7 22.08 13.72 23.91
CA TYR A 7 20.96 13.85 22.96
C TYR A 7 21.39 14.31 21.55
N SER A 8 22.20 15.37 21.48
CA SER A 8 22.68 15.90 20.18
C SER A 8 23.59 14.92 19.45
N ASP A 9 24.45 14.17 20.20
CA ASP A 9 25.33 13.19 19.58
C ASP A 9 24.55 11.96 19.07
N TYR A 10 23.58 11.51 19.86
CA TYR A 10 22.74 10.38 19.48
C TYR A 10 21.91 10.68 18.23
N LEU A 11 21.30 11.86 18.16
CA LEU A 11 20.52 12.28 17.01
C LEU A 11 21.36 12.83 15.85
N GLN A 12 22.67 12.97 16.02
CA GLN A 12 23.56 13.58 15.02
C GLN A 12 23.05 14.97 14.58
N LEU A 13 22.60 15.79 15.55
CA LEU A 13 21.96 17.09 15.28
C LEU A 13 22.85 18.02 14.45
N ASP A 14 24.16 17.99 14.68
CA ASP A 14 25.10 18.78 13.89
C ASP A 14 24.98 18.51 12.38
N LYS A 15 24.82 17.22 11.99
CA LYS A 15 24.65 16.85 10.59
C LYS A 15 23.28 17.27 10.02
N ILE A 16 22.24 17.19 10.82
CA ILE A 16 20.87 17.46 10.36
C ILE A 16 20.61 18.97 10.25
N LEU A 17 21.05 19.72 11.26
CA LEU A 17 20.79 21.17 11.34
C LEU A 17 21.70 22.00 10.43
N HIS A 18 22.77 21.42 9.87
CA HIS A 18 23.67 22.06 8.92
C HIS A 18 23.61 21.40 7.53
N ALA A 19 22.57 20.63 7.23
CA ALA A 19 22.38 19.96 5.95
C ALA A 19 21.64 20.83 4.91
N GLN A 20 21.29 22.06 5.24
CA GLN A 20 20.55 22.96 4.36
C GLN A 20 21.52 23.97 3.72
N THR A 21 21.67 23.88 2.40
CA THR A 21 22.40 24.84 1.59
C THR A 21 21.43 25.43 0.57
N LEU A 22 21.24 26.75 0.59
CA LEU A 22 20.32 27.42 -0.30
C LEU A 22 21.01 27.78 -1.62
N GLU A 23 20.47 27.32 -2.74
CA GLU A 23 21.00 27.67 -4.07
C GLU A 23 20.84 29.17 -4.36
N SER A 24 19.76 29.80 -3.85
CA SER A 24 19.57 31.26 -3.95
C SER A 24 20.68 32.05 -3.26
N ASP A 25 21.19 31.59 -2.11
CA ASP A 25 22.32 32.23 -1.44
C ASP A 25 23.61 32.08 -2.24
N LEU A 26 23.85 30.90 -2.82
CA LEU A 26 25.02 30.64 -3.66
C LEU A 26 25.03 31.53 -4.95
N GLN A 27 23.83 31.92 -5.40
CA GLN A 27 23.67 32.83 -6.56
C GLN A 27 23.60 34.31 -6.16
N GLY A 28 23.69 34.61 -4.85
CA GLY A 28 23.61 36.00 -4.37
C GLY A 28 22.20 36.63 -4.48
N ALA A 29 21.16 35.79 -4.55
CA ALA A 29 19.76 36.20 -4.70
C ALA A 29 18.89 35.51 -3.63
N HIS A 30 19.16 35.79 -2.36
CA HIS A 30 18.52 35.16 -1.21
C HIS A 30 17.00 35.10 -1.32
N ALA A 31 16.42 33.90 -1.23
CA ALA A 31 15.00 33.63 -1.21
C ALA A 31 14.63 32.94 0.12
N HIS A 32 13.87 33.63 0.98
CA HIS A 32 13.54 33.19 2.33
C HIS A 32 12.88 31.79 2.35
N ASP A 33 11.93 31.55 1.47
CA ASP A 33 11.10 30.34 1.48
C ASP A 33 11.81 29.10 0.90
N GLU A 34 13.00 29.25 0.32
CA GLU A 34 13.81 28.10 -0.08
C GLU A 34 14.20 27.24 1.12
N MET A 35 14.43 27.82 2.31
CA MET A 35 14.70 27.06 3.53
C MET A 35 13.52 26.14 3.88
N LEU A 36 12.28 26.65 3.81
CA LEU A 36 11.07 25.87 4.05
C LEU A 36 10.98 24.71 3.03
N PHE A 37 11.23 25.01 1.75
CA PHE A 37 11.22 24.01 0.67
C PHE A 37 12.22 22.87 0.94
N VAL A 38 13.45 23.20 1.30
CA VAL A 38 14.51 22.21 1.59
C VAL A 38 14.12 21.36 2.80
N ILE A 39 13.72 21.98 3.93
CA ILE A 39 13.40 21.25 5.17
C ILE A 39 12.23 20.27 4.95
N ILE A 40 11.17 20.68 4.26
CA ILE A 40 10.03 19.80 4.01
C ILE A 40 10.43 18.60 3.17
N HIS A 41 11.23 18.79 2.12
CA HIS A 41 11.70 17.67 1.30
C HIS A 41 12.63 16.73 2.06
N GLN A 42 13.52 17.27 2.90
CA GLN A 42 14.34 16.45 3.79
C GLN A 42 13.49 15.65 4.79
N ALA A 43 12.44 16.24 5.35
CA ALA A 43 11.51 15.56 6.24
C ALA A 43 10.77 14.41 5.52
N TYR A 44 10.31 14.60 4.28
CA TYR A 44 9.75 13.52 3.47
C TYR A 44 10.73 12.36 3.27
N GLU A 45 11.97 12.65 2.90
CA GLU A 45 12.99 11.62 2.69
C GLU A 45 13.32 10.84 3.98
N LEU A 46 13.31 11.49 5.14
CA LEU A 46 13.46 10.83 6.44
C LEU A 46 12.26 9.94 6.77
N TRP A 47 11.02 10.37 6.47
CA TRP A 47 9.83 9.54 6.63
C TRP A 47 9.83 8.36 5.66
N PHE A 48 10.23 8.54 4.42
CA PHE A 48 10.36 7.43 3.47
C PHE A 48 11.40 6.40 3.94
N LYS A 49 12.50 6.84 4.51
CA LYS A 49 13.49 5.95 5.15
C LYS A 49 12.87 5.13 6.27
N GLN A 50 12.08 5.75 7.15
CA GLN A 50 11.39 5.05 8.24
C GLN A 50 10.35 4.06 7.69
N ILE A 51 9.57 4.45 6.69
CA ILE A 51 8.60 3.57 6.02
C ILE A 51 9.32 2.34 5.44
N LEU A 52 10.42 2.53 4.75
CA LEU A 52 11.23 1.44 4.19
C LEU A 52 11.72 0.49 5.30
N PHE A 53 12.18 1.03 6.42
CA PHE A 53 12.61 0.23 7.57
C PHE A 53 11.48 -0.63 8.15
N GLU A 54 10.25 -0.10 8.24
CA GLU A 54 9.08 -0.86 8.68
C GLU A 54 8.68 -1.91 7.64
N ILE A 55 8.63 -1.58 6.34
CA ILE A 55 8.32 -2.55 5.27
C ILE A 55 9.31 -3.70 5.27
N ASP A 56 10.61 -3.43 5.37
CA ASP A 56 11.65 -4.46 5.41
C ASP A 56 11.49 -5.39 6.60
N SER A 57 11.05 -4.84 7.71
CA SER A 57 10.79 -5.61 8.91
C SER A 57 9.54 -6.49 8.78
N VAL A 58 8.46 -5.96 8.19
CA VAL A 58 7.24 -6.73 7.87
C VAL A 58 7.56 -7.84 6.88
N ALA A 59 8.25 -7.52 5.78
CA ALA A 59 8.62 -8.49 4.75
C ALA A 59 9.44 -9.65 5.32
N ARG A 60 10.41 -9.36 6.22
CA ARG A 60 11.22 -10.38 6.88
C ARG A 60 10.37 -11.33 7.72
N ILE A 61 9.37 -10.84 8.44
CA ILE A 61 8.47 -11.68 9.23
C ILE A 61 7.59 -12.49 8.28
N MET A 62 7.00 -11.88 7.26
CA MET A 62 6.09 -12.55 6.32
C MET A 62 6.79 -13.62 5.46
N SER A 63 8.10 -13.51 5.26
CA SER A 63 8.90 -14.52 4.56
C SER A 63 9.14 -15.79 5.38
N GLN A 64 8.71 -15.87 6.63
CA GLN A 64 8.79 -17.09 7.44
C GLN A 64 7.81 -18.15 6.91
N GLN A 65 8.18 -19.44 7.06
CA GLN A 65 7.37 -20.55 6.54
C GLN A 65 5.98 -20.66 7.19
N VAL A 66 5.86 -20.27 8.46
CA VAL A 66 4.61 -20.33 9.23
C VAL A 66 4.44 -19.03 10.03
N ILE A 67 3.34 -18.33 9.79
CA ILE A 67 2.87 -17.25 10.62
C ILE A 67 1.46 -17.65 11.09
N ASN A 68 1.31 -17.86 12.39
CA ASN A 68 0.02 -18.18 12.96
C ASN A 68 -0.86 -16.92 13.06
N ASP A 69 -2.15 -17.07 12.79
CA ASP A 69 -3.10 -15.97 12.68
C ASP A 69 -3.36 -15.19 13.97
N ASN A 70 -2.87 -15.69 15.10
CA ASN A 70 -2.95 -15.03 16.40
C ASN A 70 -1.58 -15.02 17.09
N SER A 71 -0.49 -14.87 16.33
CA SER A 71 0.86 -14.89 16.83
C SER A 71 1.37 -13.48 17.18
N PRO A 72 2.39 -13.36 18.07
CA PRO A 72 3.10 -12.11 18.30
C PRO A 72 3.70 -11.53 17.02
N ASP A 73 4.04 -12.37 16.04
CA ASP A 73 4.58 -11.96 14.74
C ASP A 73 3.52 -11.23 13.93
N LEU A 74 2.30 -11.77 13.82
CA LEU A 74 1.21 -11.09 13.12
C LEU A 74 0.82 -9.78 13.81
N GLN A 75 0.79 -9.76 15.15
CA GLN A 75 0.57 -8.53 15.90
C GLN A 75 1.66 -7.47 15.60
N THR A 76 2.91 -7.92 15.50
CA THR A 76 4.03 -7.04 15.13
C THR A 76 3.88 -6.48 13.72
N ILE A 77 3.46 -7.30 12.76
CA ILE A 77 3.17 -6.87 11.38
C ILE A 77 2.08 -5.79 11.39
N VAL A 78 0.94 -6.06 12.02
CA VAL A 78 -0.18 -5.12 12.10
C VAL A 78 0.25 -3.80 12.74
N HIS A 79 1.01 -3.84 13.82
CA HIS A 79 1.54 -2.64 14.48
C HIS A 79 2.45 -1.82 13.57
N ARG A 80 3.34 -2.46 12.79
CA ARG A 80 4.24 -1.77 11.87
C ARG A 80 3.52 -1.18 10.67
N LEU A 81 2.55 -1.89 10.11
CA LEU A 81 1.70 -1.36 9.04
C LEU A 81 0.88 -0.15 9.51
N SER A 82 0.31 -0.19 10.72
CA SER A 82 -0.37 0.96 11.32
C SER A 82 0.57 2.16 11.55
N ARG A 83 1.86 1.92 11.84
CA ARG A 83 2.85 2.98 11.91
C ARG A 83 3.11 3.59 10.54
N ILE A 84 3.23 2.79 9.48
CA ILE A 84 3.37 3.29 8.09
C ILE A 84 2.19 4.18 7.73
N GLU A 85 0.97 3.73 7.98
CA GLU A 85 -0.25 4.51 7.79
C GLU A 85 -0.18 5.87 8.52
N THR A 86 0.21 5.86 9.79
CA THR A 86 0.33 7.08 10.60
C THR A 86 1.37 8.04 10.05
N ILE A 87 2.53 7.53 9.61
CA ILE A 87 3.57 8.35 8.97
C ILE A 87 3.06 8.96 7.67
N LEU A 88 2.33 8.20 6.86
CA LEU A 88 1.74 8.73 5.61
C LEU A 88 0.71 9.82 5.88
N LYS A 89 -0.11 9.71 6.94
CA LYS A 89 -1.01 10.80 7.38
C LYS A 89 -0.22 12.07 7.72
N VAL A 90 0.90 11.94 8.43
CA VAL A 90 1.80 13.09 8.70
C VAL A 90 2.34 13.65 7.38
N ALA A 91 2.76 12.81 6.45
CA ALA A 91 3.24 13.25 5.14
C ALA A 91 2.16 14.01 4.34
N VAL A 92 0.89 13.59 4.41
CA VAL A 92 -0.24 14.33 3.82
C VAL A 92 -0.39 15.70 4.47
N HIS A 93 -0.32 15.80 5.80
CA HIS A 93 -0.45 17.07 6.53
C HIS A 93 0.74 18.03 6.29
N GLN A 94 1.93 17.52 5.96
CA GLN A 94 3.07 18.38 5.61
C GLN A 94 2.82 19.21 4.34
N ILE A 95 1.89 18.82 3.48
CA ILE A 95 1.47 19.64 2.33
C ILE A 95 0.86 20.95 2.80
N ASP A 96 0.13 20.97 3.92
CA ASP A 96 -0.46 22.19 4.48
C ASP A 96 0.61 23.24 4.80
N ILE A 97 1.78 22.79 5.27
CA ILE A 97 2.93 23.68 5.54
C ILE A 97 3.50 24.21 4.22
N MET A 98 3.68 23.33 3.22
CA MET A 98 4.18 23.73 1.90
C MET A 98 3.24 24.75 1.22
N GLU A 99 1.93 24.61 1.39
CA GLU A 99 0.91 25.48 0.82
C GLU A 99 0.87 26.88 1.46
N THR A 100 1.63 27.14 2.55
CA THR A 100 1.82 28.49 3.09
C THR A 100 2.72 29.35 2.22
N MET A 101 3.60 28.72 1.40
CA MET A 101 4.40 29.38 0.39
C MET A 101 3.50 29.85 -0.75
N THR A 102 3.70 31.08 -1.23
CA THR A 102 2.97 31.58 -2.41
C THR A 102 3.67 31.19 -3.71
N PRO A 103 2.97 31.21 -4.87
CA PRO A 103 3.62 31.01 -6.18
C PRO A 103 4.76 31.99 -6.44
N MET A 104 4.69 33.23 -5.96
CA MET A 104 5.75 34.23 -6.15
C MET A 104 6.99 33.87 -5.34
N ASP A 105 6.84 33.46 -4.08
CA ASP A 105 7.93 33.03 -3.21
C ASP A 105 8.68 31.84 -3.82
N PHE A 106 7.94 30.87 -4.41
CA PHE A 106 8.54 29.74 -5.12
C PHE A 106 9.29 30.17 -6.38
N LEU A 107 8.78 31.14 -7.12
CA LEU A 107 9.42 31.62 -8.35
C LEU A 107 10.75 32.33 -8.07
N ASP A 108 10.97 32.89 -6.88
CA ASP A 108 12.18 33.61 -6.50
C ASP A 108 13.43 32.68 -6.52
N PHE A 109 13.26 31.37 -6.27
CA PHE A 109 14.38 30.42 -6.26
C PHE A 109 14.24 29.24 -7.24
N ARG A 110 13.04 29.01 -7.79
CA ARG A 110 12.72 27.85 -8.62
C ARG A 110 13.73 27.56 -9.73
N ASP A 111 14.20 28.60 -10.43
CA ASP A 111 15.07 28.43 -11.59
C ASP A 111 16.50 28.03 -11.18
N PHE A 112 16.91 28.32 -9.95
CA PHE A 112 18.20 27.88 -9.40
C PHE A 112 18.21 26.37 -9.10
N LEU A 113 17.06 25.76 -8.91
CA LEU A 113 16.95 24.34 -8.60
C LEU A 113 17.14 23.42 -9.82
N ARG A 114 17.06 23.92 -11.05
CA ARG A 114 17.15 23.09 -12.26
C ARG A 114 18.49 22.38 -12.39
N PRO A 115 18.53 21.06 -12.71
CA PRO A 115 17.42 20.16 -13.08
C PRO A 115 16.82 19.35 -11.92
N ALA A 116 17.04 19.71 -10.65
CA ALA A 116 16.53 18.99 -9.50
C ALA A 116 14.99 18.96 -9.49
N SER A 117 14.43 17.81 -9.11
CA SER A 117 12.98 17.56 -9.11
C SER A 117 12.60 16.51 -8.08
N GLY A 118 11.42 16.65 -7.46
CA GLY A 118 10.83 15.63 -6.59
C GLY A 118 10.65 14.26 -7.29
N PHE A 119 10.57 14.21 -8.62
CA PHE A 119 10.57 12.95 -9.38
C PHE A 119 11.86 12.16 -9.24
N GLN A 120 12.91 12.75 -8.71
CA GLN A 120 14.19 12.09 -8.43
C GLN A 120 14.23 11.40 -7.06
N SER A 121 13.17 11.48 -6.24
CA SER A 121 13.09 10.72 -4.99
C SER A 121 13.08 9.21 -5.28
N TRP A 122 14.26 8.61 -5.17
CA TRP A 122 14.43 7.17 -5.35
C TRP A 122 13.85 6.37 -4.18
N GLN A 123 13.87 6.94 -2.95
CA GLN A 123 13.27 6.28 -1.78
C GLN A 123 11.76 6.09 -1.95
N PHE A 124 11.04 7.11 -2.42
CA PHE A 124 9.61 6.99 -2.68
C PHE A 124 9.30 5.90 -3.71
N LYS A 125 10.11 5.81 -4.78
CA LYS A 125 9.97 4.76 -5.80
C LYS A 125 10.21 3.35 -5.22
N ILE A 126 11.16 3.22 -4.29
CA ILE A 126 11.42 1.95 -3.58
C ILE A 126 10.27 1.61 -2.63
N VAL A 127 9.68 2.60 -1.94
CA VAL A 127 8.47 2.37 -1.11
C VAL A 127 7.36 1.75 -1.96
N GLU A 128 7.04 2.35 -3.11
CA GLU A 128 6.02 1.83 -4.03
C GLU A 128 6.36 0.41 -4.53
N ALA A 129 7.62 0.16 -4.93
CA ALA A 129 8.07 -1.13 -5.43
C ALA A 129 7.98 -2.22 -4.35
N LYS A 130 8.46 -1.94 -3.13
CA LYS A 130 8.40 -2.87 -2.00
C LYS A 130 6.97 -3.18 -1.54
N LEU A 131 6.05 -2.23 -1.66
CA LEU A 131 4.63 -2.47 -1.40
C LEU A 131 4.01 -3.38 -2.47
N GLY A 132 4.42 -3.28 -3.73
CA GLY A 132 3.95 -4.15 -4.80
C GLY A 132 3.71 -3.50 -6.16
N LEU A 133 3.95 -2.19 -6.32
CA LEU A 133 3.77 -1.53 -7.60
C LEU A 133 4.89 -1.92 -8.58
N GLN A 134 4.55 -2.70 -9.59
CA GLN A 134 5.50 -3.18 -10.59
C GLN A 134 5.70 -2.18 -11.74
N PHE A 135 6.86 -2.27 -12.41
CA PHE A 135 7.18 -1.41 -13.54
C PHE A 135 6.10 -1.34 -14.65
N PRO A 136 5.47 -2.47 -15.09
CA PRO A 136 4.41 -2.42 -16.10
C PRO A 136 3.16 -1.67 -15.68
N GLU A 137 2.90 -1.56 -14.38
CA GLU A 137 1.73 -0.89 -13.81
C GLU A 137 1.93 0.62 -13.65
N ARG A 138 3.19 1.08 -13.74
CA ARG A 138 3.54 2.49 -13.55
C ARG A 138 3.10 3.35 -14.73
N PHE A 139 2.56 4.50 -14.43
CA PHE A 139 2.28 5.50 -15.45
C PHE A 139 3.59 6.11 -15.96
N GLY A 140 3.74 6.24 -17.29
CA GLY A 140 4.92 6.86 -17.92
C GLY A 140 6.22 6.08 -17.67
N GLN A 141 6.20 4.78 -17.87
CA GLN A 141 7.25 3.80 -17.56
C GLN A 141 8.70 4.29 -17.81
N GLU A 142 8.99 4.80 -19.00
CA GLU A 142 10.34 5.29 -19.32
C GLU A 142 10.66 6.60 -18.58
N TYR A 143 9.67 7.48 -18.43
CA TYR A 143 9.82 8.71 -17.70
C TYR A 143 10.13 8.48 -16.22
N TYR A 144 9.57 7.42 -15.64
CA TYR A 144 9.75 7.02 -14.25
C TYR A 144 11.23 6.90 -13.82
N ILE A 145 12.12 6.44 -14.71
CA ILE A 145 13.55 6.26 -14.42
C ILE A 145 14.44 7.30 -15.12
N SER A 146 13.93 8.04 -16.12
CA SER A 146 14.72 8.93 -16.97
C SER A 146 15.42 10.09 -16.24
N GLN A 147 14.90 10.48 -15.08
CA GLN A 147 15.42 11.59 -14.27
C GLN A 147 16.35 11.13 -13.13
N LEU A 148 16.61 9.83 -13.02
CA LEU A 148 17.39 9.25 -11.94
C LEU A 148 18.86 9.06 -12.33
N ARG A 149 19.75 9.07 -11.33
CA ARG A 149 21.13 8.62 -11.50
C ARG A 149 21.16 7.11 -11.72
N GLN A 150 22.15 6.62 -12.47
CA GLN A 150 22.28 5.20 -12.82
C GLN A 150 22.34 4.30 -11.59
N GLU A 151 22.98 4.71 -10.51
CA GLU A 151 23.04 3.97 -9.24
C GLU A 151 21.65 3.75 -8.63
N HIS A 152 20.78 4.77 -8.66
CA HIS A 152 19.40 4.68 -8.16
C HIS A 152 18.52 3.80 -9.06
N ILE A 153 18.71 3.86 -10.39
CA ILE A 153 18.02 2.97 -11.34
C ILE A 153 18.37 1.51 -11.04
N THR A 154 19.66 1.22 -10.85
CA THR A 154 20.14 -0.13 -10.53
C THR A 154 19.53 -0.62 -9.22
N LEU A 155 19.50 0.23 -8.19
CA LEU A 155 18.92 -0.10 -6.89
C LEU A 155 17.41 -0.40 -7.00
N ILE A 156 16.63 0.45 -7.70
CA ILE A 156 15.19 0.26 -7.88
C ILE A 156 14.92 -1.06 -8.63
N LYS A 157 15.62 -1.33 -9.73
CA LYS A 157 15.48 -2.58 -10.47
C LYS A 157 15.83 -3.81 -9.63
N SER A 158 16.82 -3.72 -8.75
CA SER A 158 17.16 -4.83 -7.84
C SER A 158 16.05 -5.10 -6.83
N VAL A 159 15.35 -4.07 -6.38
CA VAL A 159 14.20 -4.19 -5.48
C VAL A 159 12.98 -4.76 -6.22
N GLU A 160 12.69 -4.29 -7.44
CA GLU A 160 11.57 -4.78 -8.25
C GLU A 160 11.69 -6.26 -8.63
N ASN A 161 12.89 -6.84 -8.57
CA ASN A 161 13.13 -8.26 -8.79
C ASN A 161 12.98 -9.14 -7.52
N GLN A 162 12.67 -8.54 -6.37
CA GLN A 162 12.42 -9.25 -5.12
C GLN A 162 10.91 -9.39 -4.87
N PRO A 163 10.47 -10.37 -4.08
CA PRO A 163 9.09 -10.45 -3.65
C PRO A 163 8.66 -9.17 -2.94
N SER A 164 7.58 -8.58 -3.40
CA SER A 164 6.96 -7.41 -2.77
C SER A 164 6.10 -7.80 -1.57
N LEU A 165 5.68 -6.82 -0.78
CA LEU A 165 4.74 -7.05 0.32
C LEU A 165 3.43 -7.68 -0.18
N LEU A 166 2.91 -7.26 -1.33
CA LEU A 166 1.70 -7.84 -1.93
C LEU A 166 1.92 -9.33 -2.31
N ASP A 167 3.09 -9.70 -2.81
CA ASP A 167 3.41 -11.10 -3.10
C ASP A 167 3.46 -11.94 -1.81
N LEU A 168 4.09 -11.44 -0.76
CA LEU A 168 4.14 -12.11 0.55
C LEU A 168 2.75 -12.22 1.21
N VAL A 169 1.90 -11.21 1.05
CA VAL A 169 0.51 -11.26 1.51
C VAL A 169 -0.28 -12.31 0.74
N ASN A 170 -0.08 -12.42 -0.58
CA ASN A 170 -0.70 -13.48 -1.37
C ASN A 170 -0.30 -14.87 -0.86
N GLU A 171 1.00 -15.11 -0.65
CA GLU A 171 1.50 -16.39 -0.13
C GLU A 171 0.96 -16.70 1.28
N TRP A 172 0.87 -15.70 2.15
CA TRP A 172 0.30 -15.85 3.48
C TRP A 172 -1.19 -16.22 3.42
N LEU A 173 -1.97 -15.55 2.57
CA LEU A 173 -3.39 -15.86 2.37
C LEU A 173 -3.62 -17.25 1.78
N GLU A 174 -2.74 -17.73 0.88
CA GLU A 174 -2.81 -19.09 0.33
C GLU A 174 -2.61 -20.17 1.39
N ARG A 175 -1.83 -19.90 2.43
CA ARG A 175 -1.52 -20.83 3.52
C ARG A 175 -2.57 -20.87 4.63
N MET A 176 -3.64 -20.07 4.53
CA MET A 176 -4.72 -20.07 5.52
C MET A 176 -5.33 -21.47 5.71
N PRO A 177 -5.31 -22.05 6.94
CA PRO A 177 -5.56 -23.47 7.14
C PRO A 177 -7.05 -23.86 7.10
N PHE A 178 -7.96 -22.90 7.09
CA PHE A 178 -9.38 -23.15 7.36
C PHE A 178 -10.04 -24.13 6.39
N PHE A 179 -9.70 -24.07 5.10
CA PHE A 179 -10.32 -24.90 4.05
C PHE A 179 -9.57 -26.19 3.76
N GLY A 180 -8.30 -26.29 4.19
CA GLY A 180 -7.47 -27.48 3.99
C GLY A 180 -7.64 -28.57 5.03
N GLN A 181 -8.33 -28.28 6.14
CA GLN A 181 -8.53 -29.21 7.28
C GLN A 181 -9.95 -29.77 7.21
N ALA A 182 -10.07 -31.03 6.78
CA ALA A 182 -11.38 -31.69 6.61
C ALA A 182 -12.17 -31.75 7.91
N GLU A 183 -11.48 -31.84 9.05
CA GLU A 183 -12.08 -31.90 10.38
C GLU A 183 -12.93 -30.65 10.68
N ASN A 184 -12.49 -29.49 10.26
CA ASN A 184 -13.22 -28.23 10.45
C ASN A 184 -14.60 -28.23 9.77
N TRP A 185 -14.80 -29.08 8.77
CA TRP A 185 -16.00 -29.09 7.94
C TRP A 185 -16.80 -30.41 8.06
N ALA A 186 -16.40 -31.32 8.94
CA ALA A 186 -17.02 -32.64 9.08
C ALA A 186 -18.54 -32.58 9.32
N ASN A 187 -19.01 -31.60 10.07
CA ASN A 187 -20.44 -31.41 10.42
C ASN A 187 -21.03 -30.15 9.73
N TYR A 188 -20.38 -29.65 8.68
CA TYR A 188 -20.91 -28.51 7.91
C TYR A 188 -22.20 -28.91 7.19
N GLN A 189 -23.27 -28.15 7.44
CA GLN A 189 -24.57 -28.39 6.81
C GLN A 189 -24.72 -27.49 5.59
N SER A 190 -24.53 -28.05 4.40
CA SER A 190 -24.73 -27.35 3.15
C SER A 190 -26.17 -26.86 3.00
N LEU A 191 -26.32 -25.62 2.55
CA LEU A 191 -27.61 -24.99 2.25
C LEU A 191 -28.15 -25.43 0.90
N PHE A 192 -27.27 -25.79 -0.06
CA PHE A 192 -27.60 -26.13 -1.43
C PHE A 192 -26.94 -27.44 -1.86
N PRO A 193 -27.46 -28.11 -2.92
CA PRO A 193 -26.81 -29.32 -3.45
C PRO A 193 -25.35 -29.09 -3.80
N ALA A 194 -24.50 -30.06 -3.48
CA ALA A 194 -23.08 -29.98 -3.71
C ALA A 194 -22.74 -29.86 -5.22
N ALA A 195 -21.87 -28.95 -5.59
CA ALA A 195 -21.19 -28.94 -6.87
C ALA A 195 -19.98 -29.86 -6.79
N ALA A 196 -19.74 -30.67 -7.85
CA ALA A 196 -18.77 -31.75 -7.83
C ALA A 196 -17.29 -31.30 -7.62
N ASP A 197 -16.97 -30.07 -7.95
CA ASP A 197 -15.62 -29.50 -8.02
C ASP A 197 -15.38 -28.36 -7.05
N ARG A 198 -16.34 -28.12 -6.12
CA ARG A 198 -16.30 -26.94 -5.26
C ARG A 198 -16.50 -27.31 -3.78
N HIS A 199 -15.73 -26.67 -2.91
CA HIS A 199 -15.91 -26.83 -1.46
C HIS A 199 -17.33 -26.42 -1.05
N PRO A 200 -18.06 -27.19 -0.20
CA PRO A 200 -19.46 -26.96 0.14
C PRO A 200 -19.76 -25.52 0.60
N PHE A 201 -18.95 -24.97 1.49
CA PHE A 201 -19.09 -23.59 1.95
C PHE A 201 -19.04 -22.58 0.78
N TRP A 202 -18.08 -22.74 -0.14
CA TRP A 202 -17.96 -21.82 -1.27
C TRP A 202 -19.06 -21.99 -2.31
N ASN A 203 -19.63 -23.19 -2.41
CA ASN A 203 -20.83 -23.43 -3.21
C ASN A 203 -22.04 -22.69 -2.65
N ASP A 204 -22.24 -22.80 -1.33
CA ASP A 204 -23.31 -22.10 -0.62
C ASP A 204 -23.13 -20.58 -0.71
N TYR A 205 -21.94 -20.09 -0.44
CA TYR A 205 -21.64 -18.67 -0.53
C TYR A 205 -21.90 -18.10 -1.94
N ALA A 206 -21.44 -18.78 -3.00
CA ALA A 206 -21.66 -18.38 -4.38
C ALA A 206 -23.15 -18.30 -4.71
N THR A 207 -23.91 -19.29 -4.26
CA THR A 207 -25.37 -19.32 -4.48
C THR A 207 -26.09 -18.20 -3.74
N VAL A 208 -25.74 -17.95 -2.48
CA VAL A 208 -26.33 -16.85 -1.70
C VAL A 208 -25.95 -15.51 -2.32
N TYR A 209 -24.68 -15.33 -2.73
CA TYR A 209 -24.24 -14.11 -3.41
C TYR A 209 -25.02 -13.88 -4.71
N ALA A 210 -25.11 -14.89 -5.59
CA ALA A 210 -25.88 -14.80 -6.82
C ALA A 210 -27.34 -14.38 -6.58
N ASN A 211 -27.98 -14.96 -5.55
CA ASN A 211 -29.34 -14.65 -5.15
C ASN A 211 -29.51 -13.26 -4.48
N SER A 212 -28.40 -12.63 -4.07
CA SER A 212 -28.41 -11.27 -3.51
C SER A 212 -28.38 -10.18 -4.57
N LEU A 213 -27.93 -10.52 -5.77
CA LEU A 213 -27.74 -9.55 -6.86
C LEU A 213 -29.08 -9.11 -7.49
N VAL A 214 -29.26 -7.81 -7.59
CA VAL A 214 -30.39 -7.24 -8.37
C VAL A 214 -30.13 -7.40 -9.87
N GLU A 215 -31.17 -7.23 -10.69
CA GLU A 215 -31.09 -7.48 -12.15
C GLU A 215 -29.93 -6.79 -12.85
N GLY A 216 -29.67 -5.51 -12.50
CA GLY A 216 -28.54 -4.73 -13.06
C GLY A 216 -27.14 -5.19 -12.61
N GLU A 217 -27.06 -6.03 -11.58
CA GLU A 217 -25.80 -6.52 -10.99
C GLU A 217 -25.48 -7.97 -11.36
N LYS A 218 -26.36 -8.67 -12.04
CA LYS A 218 -26.20 -10.10 -12.38
C LYS A 218 -24.89 -10.41 -13.14
N ALA A 219 -24.39 -9.46 -13.92
CA ALA A 219 -23.11 -9.60 -14.59
C ALA A 219 -21.93 -9.75 -13.60
N ASN A 220 -22.06 -9.23 -12.37
CA ASN A 220 -21.02 -9.33 -11.34
C ASN A 220 -20.76 -10.78 -10.90
N PHE A 221 -21.74 -11.69 -11.10
CA PHE A 221 -21.53 -13.09 -10.78
C PHE A 221 -20.43 -13.73 -11.66
N SER A 222 -20.34 -13.36 -12.92
CA SER A 222 -19.25 -13.85 -13.78
C SER A 222 -17.86 -13.36 -13.31
N HIS A 223 -17.77 -12.14 -12.79
CA HIS A 223 -16.54 -11.62 -12.18
C HIS A 223 -16.21 -12.31 -10.87
N PHE A 224 -17.24 -12.62 -10.06
CA PHE A 224 -17.09 -13.43 -8.86
C PHE A 224 -16.47 -14.81 -9.18
N GLU A 225 -17.05 -15.53 -10.14
CA GLU A 225 -16.55 -16.84 -10.59
C GLU A 225 -15.07 -16.76 -11.01
N LYS A 226 -14.73 -15.78 -11.84
CA LYS A 226 -13.36 -15.54 -12.28
C LYS A 226 -12.42 -15.26 -11.12
N MET A 227 -12.82 -14.39 -10.20
CA MET A 227 -11.95 -13.97 -9.10
C MET A 227 -11.68 -15.10 -8.11
N PHE A 228 -12.65 -15.93 -7.81
CA PHE A 228 -12.56 -16.89 -6.72
C PHE A 228 -12.32 -18.35 -7.16
N PHE A 229 -12.55 -18.68 -8.44
CA PHE A 229 -12.50 -20.09 -8.89
C PHE A 229 -11.66 -20.35 -10.14
N GLU A 230 -11.33 -19.33 -10.94
CA GLU A 230 -10.39 -19.55 -12.03
C GLU A 230 -8.98 -19.79 -11.48
N SER A 231 -8.38 -20.95 -11.85
CA SER A 231 -7.04 -21.35 -11.39
C SER A 231 -5.92 -20.56 -12.07
N GLU A 232 -6.13 -20.10 -13.28
CA GLU A 232 -5.14 -19.30 -14.02
C GLU A 232 -5.23 -17.84 -13.60
N LYS A 233 -4.08 -17.25 -13.24
CA LYS A 233 -4.00 -15.80 -13.01
C LYS A 233 -4.22 -15.09 -14.34
N SER A 234 -5.33 -14.38 -14.45
CA SER A 234 -5.55 -13.47 -15.58
C SER A 234 -4.45 -12.41 -15.65
N PRO A 235 -4.05 -11.94 -16.85
CA PRO A 235 -3.06 -10.88 -16.97
C PRO A 235 -3.37 -9.67 -16.07
N GLY A 236 -2.41 -9.25 -15.27
CA GLY A 236 -2.54 -8.13 -14.32
C GLY A 236 -3.17 -8.49 -12.97
N ARG A 237 -3.49 -9.76 -12.72
CA ARG A 237 -3.94 -10.25 -11.42
C ARG A 237 -2.74 -10.66 -10.55
N ARG A 238 -2.69 -10.14 -9.32
CA ARG A 238 -1.62 -10.40 -8.37
C ARG A 238 -2.02 -11.45 -7.31
N LEU A 239 -3.26 -11.41 -6.82
CA LEU A 239 -3.76 -12.39 -5.86
C LEU A 239 -4.27 -13.64 -6.58
N SER A 240 -3.97 -14.81 -6.03
CA SER A 240 -4.54 -16.07 -6.49
C SER A 240 -6.01 -16.21 -6.07
N ALA A 241 -6.73 -17.12 -6.71
CA ALA A 241 -8.11 -17.43 -6.32
C ALA A 241 -8.20 -17.93 -4.88
N CYS A 242 -7.20 -18.70 -4.41
CA CYS A 242 -7.10 -19.16 -3.04
C CYS A 242 -6.92 -17.98 -2.07
N ALA A 243 -5.97 -17.08 -2.36
CA ALA A 243 -5.75 -15.87 -1.56
C ALA A 243 -7.00 -14.98 -1.49
N CYS A 244 -7.69 -14.79 -2.62
CA CYS A 244 -8.94 -14.02 -2.65
C CYS A 244 -10.03 -14.65 -1.78
N ARG A 245 -10.18 -15.99 -1.81
CA ARG A 245 -11.14 -16.69 -0.95
C ARG A 245 -10.79 -16.53 0.54
N SER A 246 -9.53 -16.69 0.90
CA SER A 246 -9.06 -16.50 2.28
C SER A 246 -9.30 -15.05 2.75
N ALA A 247 -8.95 -14.06 1.95
CA ALA A 247 -9.20 -12.66 2.28
C ALA A 247 -10.70 -12.36 2.43
N LEU A 248 -11.53 -12.85 1.52
CA LEU A 248 -12.98 -12.71 1.64
C LEU A 248 -13.52 -13.37 2.91
N PHE A 249 -13.07 -14.58 3.24
CA PHE A 249 -13.46 -15.28 4.46
C PHE A 249 -13.11 -14.47 5.72
N ILE A 250 -11.90 -13.92 5.78
CA ILE A 250 -11.47 -13.03 6.87
C ILE A 250 -12.42 -11.83 7.00
N MET A 251 -12.80 -11.19 5.89
CA MET A 251 -13.69 -10.02 5.91
C MET A 251 -15.10 -10.38 6.38
N LEU A 252 -15.63 -11.53 5.94
CA LEU A 252 -16.98 -12.00 6.30
C LEU A 252 -17.11 -12.36 7.77
N TYR A 253 -16.12 -13.06 8.31
CA TYR A 253 -16.14 -13.64 9.64
C TYR A 253 -15.20 -12.93 10.64
N ARG A 254 -14.85 -11.69 10.39
CA ARG A 254 -13.94 -10.87 11.23
C ARG A 254 -14.37 -10.75 12.71
N GLY A 255 -15.56 -11.15 13.06
CA GLY A 255 -16.05 -11.18 14.43
C GLY A 255 -15.39 -12.27 15.30
N TYR A 256 -14.82 -13.29 14.68
CA TYR A 256 -14.12 -14.36 15.40
C TYR A 256 -12.71 -13.89 15.83
N PRO A 257 -12.27 -14.24 17.06
CA PRO A 257 -11.00 -13.79 17.62
C PRO A 257 -9.79 -14.05 16.71
N MET A 258 -9.69 -15.22 16.11
CA MET A 258 -8.58 -15.60 15.23
C MET A 258 -8.51 -14.79 13.94
N LEU A 259 -9.62 -14.19 13.49
CA LEU A 259 -9.69 -13.42 12.26
C LEU A 259 -9.51 -11.91 12.46
N GLN A 260 -9.41 -11.44 13.70
CA GLN A 260 -9.31 -10.00 13.98
C GLN A 260 -7.99 -9.41 13.52
N LEU A 261 -6.83 -10.02 13.84
CA LEU A 261 -5.53 -9.54 13.37
C LEU A 261 -5.37 -9.69 11.85
N PRO A 262 -5.76 -10.82 11.21
CA PRO A 262 -5.84 -10.93 9.76
C PRO A 262 -6.65 -9.81 9.11
N PHE A 263 -7.83 -9.51 9.65
CA PHE A 263 -8.64 -8.40 9.16
C PHE A 263 -7.96 -7.03 9.31
N GLN A 264 -7.33 -6.77 10.46
CA GLN A 264 -6.58 -5.53 10.69
C GLN A 264 -5.41 -5.38 9.71
N LEU A 265 -4.70 -6.48 9.40
CA LEU A 265 -3.65 -6.48 8.39
C LEU A 265 -4.20 -6.02 7.04
N LEU A 266 -5.28 -6.65 6.55
CA LEU A 266 -5.90 -6.28 5.27
C LEU A 266 -6.37 -4.82 5.27
N ASN A 267 -6.97 -4.36 6.36
CA ASN A 267 -7.42 -2.98 6.50
C ASN A 267 -6.25 -1.98 6.45
N ASN A 268 -5.14 -2.26 7.16
CA ASN A 268 -3.97 -1.39 7.14
C ASN A 268 -3.35 -1.28 5.74
N LEU A 269 -3.38 -2.35 4.93
CA LEU A 269 -2.92 -2.28 3.54
C LEU A 269 -3.79 -1.34 2.70
N LEU A 270 -5.11 -1.39 2.88
CA LEU A 270 -6.03 -0.47 2.21
C LEU A 270 -5.84 0.98 2.66
N GLU A 271 -5.66 1.22 3.96
CA GLU A 271 -5.38 2.54 4.52
C GLU A 271 -4.06 3.13 3.97
N ILE A 272 -3.01 2.31 3.83
CA ILE A 272 -1.74 2.73 3.22
C ILE A 272 -1.97 3.20 1.78
N ASP A 273 -2.73 2.45 0.98
CA ASP A 273 -3.05 2.81 -0.41
C ASP A 273 -3.88 4.11 -0.48
N GLU A 274 -4.84 4.27 0.42
CA GLU A 274 -5.66 5.47 0.53
C GLU A 274 -4.81 6.70 0.88
N GLN A 275 -3.88 6.57 1.84
CA GLN A 275 -3.00 7.68 2.22
C GLN A 275 -2.02 8.04 1.09
N LEU A 276 -1.47 7.07 0.37
CA LEU A 276 -0.63 7.31 -0.81
C LEU A 276 -1.41 8.02 -1.92
N SER A 277 -2.66 7.61 -2.15
CA SER A 277 -3.55 8.24 -3.12
C SER A 277 -3.90 9.68 -2.72
N THR A 278 -4.23 9.90 -1.46
CA THR A 278 -4.51 11.22 -0.88
C THR A 278 -3.29 12.14 -1.00
N TRP A 279 -2.10 11.64 -0.68
CA TRP A 279 -0.86 12.40 -0.83
C TRP A 279 -0.61 12.81 -2.29
N ARG A 280 -0.77 11.88 -3.25
CA ARG A 280 -0.63 12.19 -4.69
C ARG A 280 -1.63 13.25 -5.16
N TYR A 281 -2.88 13.12 -4.72
CA TYR A 281 -3.95 14.07 -5.05
C TYR A 281 -3.64 15.47 -4.51
N ARG A 282 -3.28 15.57 -3.22
CA ARG A 282 -2.92 16.83 -2.58
C ARG A 282 -1.70 17.46 -3.24
N HIS A 283 -0.67 16.66 -3.48
CA HIS A 283 0.55 17.09 -4.16
C HIS A 283 0.27 17.61 -5.57
N MET A 284 -0.53 16.91 -6.37
CA MET A 284 -0.94 17.36 -7.70
C MET A 284 -1.65 18.72 -7.66
N ASN A 285 -2.56 18.91 -6.73
CA ASN A 285 -3.29 20.17 -6.57
C ASN A 285 -2.35 21.30 -6.14
N MET A 286 -1.46 21.05 -5.20
CA MET A 286 -0.44 22.01 -4.75
C MET A 286 0.47 22.42 -5.90
N VAL A 287 1.01 21.45 -6.67
CA VAL A 287 1.85 21.75 -7.87
C VAL A 287 1.07 22.58 -8.89
N THR A 288 -0.19 22.25 -9.15
CA THR A 288 -1.04 23.01 -10.07
C THR A 288 -1.23 24.45 -9.59
N ARG A 289 -1.42 24.65 -8.30
CA ARG A 289 -1.54 25.99 -7.68
C ARG A 289 -0.24 26.77 -7.76
N MET A 290 0.91 26.11 -7.58
CA MET A 290 2.24 26.77 -7.54
C MET A 290 2.78 27.17 -8.91
N ILE A 291 2.64 26.32 -9.91
CA ILE A 291 3.23 26.53 -11.24
C ILE A 291 2.23 26.54 -12.41
N GLY A 292 0.97 26.26 -12.16
CA GLY A 292 -0.08 26.20 -13.20
C GLY A 292 0.27 25.14 -14.27
N ILE A 293 0.26 25.56 -15.53
CA ILE A 293 0.58 24.73 -16.69
C ILE A 293 2.07 24.79 -17.09
N ARG A 294 2.91 25.48 -16.31
CA ARG A 294 4.33 25.59 -16.62
C ARG A 294 5.02 24.24 -16.48
N THR A 295 6.03 24.01 -17.30
CA THR A 295 6.89 22.83 -17.20
C THR A 295 7.59 22.78 -15.84
N GLY A 296 7.57 21.64 -15.17
CA GLY A 296 8.29 21.41 -13.92
C GLY A 296 9.82 21.56 -14.07
N THR A 297 10.55 21.68 -12.98
CA THR A 297 12.02 21.79 -12.99
C THR A 297 12.69 20.60 -13.66
N GLY A 298 12.08 19.41 -13.61
CA GLY A 298 12.53 18.18 -14.28
C GLY A 298 12.12 18.06 -15.76
N GLY A 299 11.55 19.11 -16.39
CA GLY A 299 11.32 19.14 -17.85
C GLY A 299 10.02 18.51 -18.34
N SER A 300 9.09 18.09 -17.45
CA SER A 300 7.80 17.53 -17.83
C SER A 300 6.62 18.41 -17.39
N SER A 301 5.43 18.15 -17.99
CA SER A 301 4.15 18.57 -17.44
C SER A 301 3.88 17.76 -16.15
N GLY A 302 4.35 18.28 -14.99
CA GLY A 302 4.23 17.60 -13.69
C GLY A 302 2.82 17.17 -13.38
N ARG A 303 1.81 18.00 -13.76
CA ARG A 303 0.39 17.73 -13.51
C ARG A 303 -0.12 16.45 -14.18
N ASP A 304 0.18 16.27 -15.47
CA ASP A 304 -0.37 15.13 -16.23
C ASP A 304 0.23 13.81 -15.78
N TYR A 305 1.52 13.82 -15.42
CA TYR A 305 2.16 12.66 -14.81
C TYR A 305 1.55 12.32 -13.45
N LEU A 306 1.39 13.33 -12.57
CA LEU A 306 0.81 13.13 -11.24
C LEU A 306 -0.63 12.64 -11.32
N LYS A 307 -1.43 13.14 -12.28
CA LYS A 307 -2.78 12.66 -12.54
C LYS A 307 -2.79 11.20 -13.00
N GLY A 308 -1.95 10.84 -13.96
CA GLY A 308 -1.87 9.46 -14.44
C GLY A 308 -1.37 8.48 -13.36
N ALA A 309 -0.46 8.93 -12.49
CA ALA A 309 -0.03 8.17 -11.34
C ALA A 309 -1.16 8.01 -10.30
N LEU A 310 -1.94 9.06 -10.04
CA LEU A 310 -3.10 8.99 -9.15
C LEU A 310 -4.11 7.95 -9.65
N ASP A 311 -4.39 7.92 -10.95
CA ASP A 311 -5.40 7.03 -11.53
C ASP A 311 -4.96 5.55 -11.58
N LYS A 312 -3.65 5.27 -11.61
CA LYS A 312 -3.10 3.92 -11.87
C LYS A 312 -2.39 3.25 -10.69
N HIS A 313 -1.84 4.01 -9.75
CA HIS A 313 -0.95 3.47 -8.73
C HIS A 313 -1.69 3.00 -7.46
N TYR A 314 -2.74 2.19 -7.63
CA TYR A 314 -3.39 1.47 -6.54
C TYR A 314 -2.77 0.08 -6.43
N ILE A 315 -2.09 -0.17 -5.32
CA ILE A 315 -1.32 -1.40 -5.09
C ILE A 315 -2.22 -2.53 -4.62
N PHE A 316 -3.08 -2.25 -3.64
CA PHE A 316 -3.96 -3.23 -2.99
C PHE A 316 -5.38 -3.24 -3.55
N ARG A 317 -5.55 -2.80 -4.80
CA ARG A 317 -6.85 -2.70 -5.48
C ARG A 317 -7.67 -3.99 -5.49
N GLU A 318 -6.99 -5.16 -5.55
CA GLU A 318 -7.69 -6.45 -5.56
C GLU A 318 -8.29 -6.76 -4.20
N ILE A 319 -7.64 -6.39 -3.10
CA ILE A 319 -8.20 -6.49 -1.74
C ILE A 319 -9.39 -5.54 -1.60
N ALA A 320 -9.28 -4.31 -2.08
CA ALA A 320 -10.38 -3.34 -2.07
C ALA A 320 -11.60 -3.86 -2.87
N ALA A 321 -11.36 -4.48 -4.03
CA ALA A 321 -12.41 -5.03 -4.89
C ALA A 321 -13.22 -6.14 -4.22
N LEU A 322 -12.68 -6.84 -3.20
CA LEU A 322 -13.40 -7.90 -2.47
C LEU A 322 -14.68 -7.36 -1.80
N SER A 323 -14.72 -6.08 -1.46
CA SER A 323 -15.93 -5.45 -0.89
C SER A 323 -17.15 -5.57 -1.79
N SER A 324 -16.97 -5.67 -3.11
CA SER A 324 -18.05 -5.85 -4.10
C SER A 324 -18.73 -7.23 -3.99
N TYR A 325 -18.14 -8.16 -3.28
CA TYR A 325 -18.62 -9.53 -3.12
C TYR A 325 -19.16 -9.83 -1.74
N LEU A 326 -19.23 -8.83 -0.86
CA LEU A 326 -19.82 -8.98 0.47
C LEU A 326 -21.36 -9.10 0.38
N ILE A 327 -21.91 -9.88 1.30
CA ILE A 327 -23.36 -10.02 1.46
C ILE A 327 -23.80 -9.60 2.88
N GLU A 328 -25.09 -9.44 3.07
CA GLU A 328 -25.65 -9.11 4.38
C GLU A 328 -25.28 -10.19 5.41
N ARG A 329 -24.83 -9.78 6.60
CA ARG A 329 -24.39 -10.69 7.67
C ARG A 329 -25.42 -11.77 8.01
N ARG A 330 -26.71 -11.45 7.98
CA ARG A 330 -27.81 -12.40 8.24
C ARG A 330 -27.95 -13.52 7.20
N ARG A 331 -27.30 -13.36 6.03
CA ARG A 331 -27.33 -14.34 4.92
C ARG A 331 -26.05 -15.19 4.86
N LEU A 332 -25.09 -14.93 5.75
CA LEU A 332 -23.87 -15.71 5.76
C LEU A 332 -24.17 -17.19 6.07
N PRO A 333 -23.52 -18.13 5.37
CA PRO A 333 -23.56 -19.53 5.76
C PRO A 333 -23.10 -19.70 7.21
N HIS A 334 -23.81 -20.51 7.99
CA HIS A 334 -23.37 -20.86 9.34
C HIS A 334 -22.14 -21.76 9.27
N LEU A 335 -21.15 -21.47 10.09
CA LEU A 335 -19.97 -22.32 10.20
C LEU A 335 -20.30 -23.59 10.99
N SER A 336 -19.51 -24.65 10.79
CA SER A 336 -19.57 -25.83 11.66
C SER A 336 -19.06 -25.45 13.06
N ARG A 337 -19.54 -26.15 14.07
CA ARG A 337 -19.12 -25.94 15.45
C ARG A 337 -17.60 -26.13 15.61
N GLU A 338 -17.04 -27.12 14.95
CA GLU A 338 -15.60 -27.42 14.96
C GLU A 338 -14.78 -26.25 14.43
N LEU A 339 -15.25 -25.63 13.35
CA LEU A 339 -14.58 -24.45 12.79
C LEU A 339 -14.74 -23.24 13.72
N GLU A 340 -15.93 -23.00 14.28
CA GLU A 340 -16.14 -21.91 15.25
C GLU A 340 -15.20 -22.05 16.47
N GLU A 341 -15.09 -23.28 17.03
CA GLU A 341 -14.15 -23.56 18.12
C GLU A 341 -12.68 -23.31 17.70
N SER A 342 -12.30 -23.66 16.48
CA SER A 342 -10.95 -23.38 15.94
C SER A 342 -10.70 -21.88 15.72
N LEU A 343 -11.73 -21.09 15.48
CA LEU A 343 -11.67 -19.65 15.33
C LEU A 343 -11.72 -18.88 16.67
N GLY A 344 -11.78 -19.60 17.79
CA GLY A 344 -11.66 -19.08 19.14
C GLY A 344 -12.98 -18.70 19.81
N PHE A 345 -14.04 -19.44 19.48
CA PHE A 345 -15.35 -19.33 20.14
C PHE A 345 -15.54 -20.39 21.21
#